data_b6ff5c100e46800fb608d37ba2864777
#
_entry.id   b6ff5c100e46800fb608d37ba2864777
#
_cell.length_a   1.000
_cell.length_b   1.000
_cell.length_c   1.000
_cell.angle_alpha   90.00
_cell.angle_beta   90.00
_cell.angle_gamma   90.00
#
_symmetry.space_group_name_H-M   'P 1'
#
loop_
_entity.id
_entity.type
_entity.pdbx_description
1 polymer ?
#
loop_
_entity_poly.entity_id
_entity_poly.type
_entity_poly.pdbx_seq_one_letter_code
_entity_poly.pdbx_strand_id
1 'polypeptide(L)'
;MMIDTHARPTFGTLDDARVMLRQRFGYPDFRPPQIRAVEAVVAGRDALIVLPTGGGKSLCYQVPALIRAGLTIVVSPLISLMKDQVDALRRRGVSAAFINSALSATEVADCMARAQDGALTMLYLAPERLDAGNTVQRLARIGVSMLAVDEAHCISEWGHDFRPSYRRLGAIRERLGTPQTVALTATATPDVRDDIARQLQLKTPDVEVGGFDRTNLTYFVVPAPTQRDKDSAAIAWLRNAGGPSVVYAPTRKAVERLTAVLVRARIQAVAYHAGLDSTLRQSAQNAFMSGRSRVIVATSAFGMGIDKPDVRLVVHHAMPGTLESYYQEAGRAGRDGKHSQCVLLYSVPDRATHEFFLANTHPERALVEQLWQRLCALADTDGRVIGSLDALARRLPLGGDTRQLGAAVRVLSAAGALVNESPGFGRVWMRLLATPDRIRRELCGHRQRDRDLLRAVWRAVGPALE
;
A
#
# COMPACT_ATOMS: atom_id res chain seq x y z
N MET A 1 45.49 -0.90 -5.52
CA MET A 1 44.84 -2.14 -5.04
C MET A 1 43.38 -2.10 -5.54
N MET A 2 43.11 -2.72 -6.70
CA MET A 2 41.76 -2.76 -7.26
C MET A 2 40.89 -3.66 -6.37
N ILE A 3 39.87 -3.10 -5.80
CA ILE A 3 38.86 -3.88 -5.07
C ILE A 3 38.03 -4.60 -6.13
N ASP A 4 38.08 -5.92 -6.14
CA ASP A 4 37.29 -6.79 -7.01
C ASP A 4 35.82 -6.61 -6.68
N THR A 5 35.09 -5.83 -7.50
CA THR A 5 33.68 -5.46 -7.31
C THR A 5 32.73 -6.57 -7.71
N HIS A 6 33.22 -7.80 -7.98
CA HIS A 6 32.42 -8.95 -8.40
C HIS A 6 32.45 -10.13 -7.44
N ALA A 7 32.77 -9.91 -6.16
CA ALA A 7 32.56 -10.95 -5.16
C ALA A 7 31.08 -11.34 -5.15
N ARG A 8 30.75 -12.57 -5.59
CA ARG A 8 29.41 -13.13 -5.50
C ARG A 8 28.96 -13.04 -4.05
N PRO A 9 27.71 -12.58 -3.78
CA PRO A 9 27.23 -12.53 -2.41
C PRO A 9 27.34 -13.93 -1.79
N THR A 10 28.05 -14.04 -0.67
CA THR A 10 28.10 -15.26 0.12
C THR A 10 26.71 -15.46 0.72
N PHE A 11 26.03 -16.51 0.30
CA PHE A 11 24.75 -16.90 0.85
C PHE A 11 24.99 -17.68 2.16
N GLY A 12 24.26 -17.31 3.23
CA GLY A 12 24.22 -18.09 4.46
C GLY A 12 23.38 -19.36 4.32
N THR A 13 23.35 -20.16 5.37
CA THR A 13 22.49 -21.33 5.48
C THR A 13 21.23 -21.03 6.29
N LEU A 14 20.24 -21.93 6.27
CA LEU A 14 19.08 -21.84 7.16
C LEU A 14 19.49 -21.87 8.65
N ASP A 15 20.54 -22.63 8.99
CA ASP A 15 21.04 -22.70 10.36
C ASP A 15 21.70 -21.40 10.81
N ASP A 16 22.43 -20.73 9.93
CA ASP A 16 22.93 -19.36 10.18
C ASP A 16 21.77 -18.40 10.42
N ALA A 17 20.70 -18.51 9.62
CA ALA A 17 19.49 -17.71 9.82
C ALA A 17 18.81 -18.00 11.17
N ARG A 18 18.75 -19.24 11.60
CA ARG A 18 18.23 -19.64 12.93
C ARG A 18 19.07 -19.07 14.08
N VAL A 19 20.39 -19.10 13.94
CA VAL A 19 21.30 -18.48 14.91
C VAL A 19 21.04 -16.99 15.01
N MET A 20 20.96 -16.29 13.87
CA MET A 20 20.71 -14.86 13.82
C MET A 20 19.31 -14.49 14.36
N LEU A 21 18.29 -15.30 14.07
CA LEU A 21 16.95 -15.15 14.62
C LEU A 21 16.94 -15.17 16.15
N ARG A 22 17.61 -16.16 16.74
CA ARG A 22 17.74 -16.26 18.21
C ARG A 22 18.50 -15.09 18.82
N GLN A 23 19.64 -14.74 18.23
CA GLN A 23 20.53 -13.71 18.78
C GLN A 23 19.94 -12.30 18.68
N ARG A 24 19.34 -11.94 17.56
CA ARG A 24 18.88 -10.57 17.29
C ARG A 24 17.40 -10.34 17.53
N PHE A 25 16.58 -11.38 17.37
CA PHE A 25 15.13 -11.23 17.48
C PHE A 25 14.53 -11.96 18.69
N GLY A 26 15.31 -12.86 19.34
CA GLY A 26 14.89 -13.57 20.55
C GLY A 26 13.87 -14.70 20.30
N TYR A 27 13.65 -15.10 19.05
CA TYR A 27 12.76 -16.21 18.73
C TYR A 27 13.55 -17.54 18.69
N PRO A 28 13.00 -18.63 19.23
CA PRO A 28 13.71 -19.93 19.26
C PRO A 28 13.85 -20.55 17.87
N ASP A 29 12.86 -20.40 16.99
CA ASP A 29 12.87 -20.88 15.62
C ASP A 29 11.86 -20.09 14.75
N PHE A 30 11.94 -20.27 13.43
CA PHE A 30 10.97 -19.78 12.48
C PHE A 30 9.66 -20.58 12.57
N ARG A 31 8.55 -19.94 12.25
CA ARG A 31 7.27 -20.63 12.05
C ARG A 31 7.32 -21.50 10.79
N PRO A 32 6.58 -22.63 10.69
CA PRO A 32 6.66 -23.51 9.53
C PRO A 32 6.58 -22.83 8.15
N PRO A 33 5.66 -21.87 7.88
CA PRO A 33 5.64 -21.17 6.60
C PRO A 33 6.86 -20.26 6.37
N GLN A 34 7.46 -19.72 7.44
CA GLN A 34 8.66 -18.89 7.32
C GLN A 34 9.90 -19.71 6.96
N ILE A 35 9.98 -20.98 7.38
CA ILE A 35 11.15 -21.84 7.14
C ILE A 35 11.41 -21.93 5.63
N ARG A 36 10.40 -22.35 4.85
CA ARG A 36 10.53 -22.49 3.38
C ARG A 36 10.83 -21.17 2.71
N ALA A 37 10.18 -20.08 3.17
CA ALA A 37 10.45 -18.74 2.67
C ALA A 37 11.91 -18.32 2.91
N VAL A 38 12.42 -18.52 4.13
CA VAL A 38 13.82 -18.18 4.49
C VAL A 38 14.82 -19.08 3.75
N GLU A 39 14.55 -20.38 3.60
CA GLU A 39 15.37 -21.30 2.79
C GLU A 39 15.52 -20.81 1.34
N ALA A 40 14.43 -20.37 0.68
CA ALA A 40 14.49 -19.81 -0.65
C ALA A 40 15.36 -18.55 -0.69
N VAL A 41 15.16 -17.65 0.28
CA VAL A 41 15.88 -16.37 0.33
C VAL A 41 17.35 -16.55 0.63
N VAL A 42 17.74 -17.42 1.59
CA VAL A 42 19.14 -17.68 1.89
C VAL A 42 19.85 -18.45 0.75
N ALA A 43 19.10 -19.23 -0.03
CA ALA A 43 19.61 -19.86 -1.24
C ALA A 43 19.77 -18.91 -2.44
N GLY A 44 19.48 -17.63 -2.29
CA GLY A 44 19.63 -16.63 -3.35
C GLY A 44 18.56 -16.64 -4.41
N ARG A 45 17.44 -17.33 -4.21
CA ARG A 45 16.33 -17.40 -5.16
C ARG A 45 15.36 -16.24 -4.94
N ASP A 46 14.73 -15.76 -6.02
CA ASP A 46 13.59 -14.84 -5.90
C ASP A 46 12.44 -15.53 -5.15
N ALA A 47 11.72 -14.79 -4.31
CA ALA A 47 10.63 -15.35 -3.53
C ALA A 47 9.40 -14.45 -3.52
N LEU A 48 8.21 -15.06 -3.56
CA LEU A 48 6.94 -14.41 -3.32
C LEU A 48 6.28 -15.02 -2.08
N ILE A 49 6.17 -14.24 -1.02
CA ILE A 49 5.79 -14.69 0.30
C ILE A 49 4.43 -14.09 0.68
N VAL A 50 3.43 -14.94 0.78
CA VAL A 50 2.07 -14.56 1.20
C VAL A 50 1.81 -15.15 2.59
N LEU A 51 1.97 -14.31 3.62
CA LEU A 51 1.75 -14.69 5.01
C LEU A 51 0.78 -13.73 5.70
N PRO A 52 -0.08 -14.21 6.59
CA PRO A 52 -1.08 -13.38 7.26
C PRO A 52 -0.46 -12.20 8.01
N THR A 53 -1.27 -11.18 8.28
CA THR A 53 -0.89 -10.11 9.21
C THR A 53 -0.53 -10.71 10.57
N GLY A 54 0.62 -10.31 11.15
CA GLY A 54 1.16 -10.95 12.36
C GLY A 54 1.87 -12.28 12.11
N GLY A 55 1.94 -12.76 10.86
CA GLY A 55 2.68 -13.97 10.46
C GLY A 55 4.20 -13.84 10.47
N GLY A 56 4.73 -12.65 10.77
CA GLY A 56 6.17 -12.41 10.85
C GLY A 56 6.85 -12.27 9.47
N LYS A 57 6.14 -11.76 8.45
CA LYS A 57 6.67 -11.56 7.10
C LYS A 57 8.03 -10.87 7.06
N SER A 58 8.21 -9.82 7.88
CA SER A 58 9.46 -9.04 7.88
C SER A 58 10.68 -9.87 8.24
N LEU A 59 10.54 -10.90 9.07
CA LEU A 59 11.66 -11.80 9.42
C LEU A 59 12.18 -12.56 8.20
N CYS A 60 11.32 -12.83 7.19
CA CYS A 60 11.72 -13.58 6.01
C CYS A 60 12.71 -12.84 5.11
N TYR A 61 12.87 -11.52 5.26
CA TYR A 61 13.93 -10.76 4.59
C TYR A 61 14.92 -10.14 5.57
N GLN A 62 14.47 -9.74 6.78
CA GLN A 62 15.35 -9.10 7.76
C GLN A 62 16.46 -10.03 8.24
N VAL A 63 16.12 -11.28 8.56
CA VAL A 63 17.11 -12.25 9.02
C VAL A 63 18.09 -12.63 7.91
N PRO A 64 17.66 -13.00 6.69
CA PRO A 64 18.59 -13.20 5.57
C PRO A 64 19.49 -12.00 5.25
N ALA A 65 18.98 -10.76 5.40
CA ALA A 65 19.79 -9.57 5.21
C ALA A 65 20.95 -9.42 6.20
N LEU A 66 20.85 -10.04 7.40
CA LEU A 66 21.88 -9.99 8.44
C LEU A 66 23.00 -11.01 8.24
N ILE A 67 22.74 -12.07 7.50
CA ILE A 67 23.73 -13.13 7.22
C ILE A 67 24.33 -13.01 5.82
N ARG A 68 23.92 -12.01 5.06
CA ARG A 68 24.36 -11.73 3.71
C ARG A 68 25.24 -10.47 3.70
N ALA A 69 26.29 -10.48 2.88
CA ALA A 69 27.06 -9.28 2.60
C ALA A 69 26.31 -8.33 1.65
N GLY A 70 26.50 -7.03 1.81
CA GLY A 70 25.97 -5.98 0.97
C GLY A 70 24.67 -5.37 1.46
N LEU A 71 24.17 -4.37 0.71
CA LEU A 71 23.04 -3.57 1.08
C LEU A 71 21.72 -4.25 0.68
N THR A 72 20.79 -4.36 1.60
CA THR A 72 19.39 -4.73 1.33
C THR A 72 18.52 -3.48 1.25
N ILE A 73 17.85 -3.32 0.11
CA ILE A 73 16.82 -2.27 -0.07
C ILE A 73 15.46 -2.85 0.29
N VAL A 74 14.70 -2.11 1.10
CA VAL A 74 13.32 -2.47 1.46
C VAL A 74 12.39 -1.38 0.95
N VAL A 75 11.52 -1.72 0.01
CA VAL A 75 10.48 -0.80 -0.47
C VAL A 75 9.22 -1.02 0.36
N SER A 76 8.73 0.05 0.98
CA SER A 76 7.50 0.01 1.79
C SER A 76 6.62 1.22 1.47
N PRO A 77 5.28 1.06 1.43
CA PRO A 77 4.37 2.12 1.01
C PRO A 77 4.08 3.17 2.08
N LEU A 78 4.57 2.97 3.31
CA LEU A 78 4.17 3.77 4.46
C LEU A 78 5.34 4.28 5.28
N ILE A 79 5.39 5.60 5.41
CA ILE A 79 6.42 6.33 6.16
C ILE A 79 6.45 5.92 7.64
N SER A 80 5.29 5.79 8.28
CA SER A 80 5.19 5.38 9.69
C SER A 80 5.71 3.98 9.92
N LEU A 81 5.34 3.03 9.04
CA LEU A 81 5.80 1.64 9.12
C LEU A 81 7.32 1.55 8.96
N MET A 82 7.90 2.28 8.00
CA MET A 82 9.35 2.31 7.80
C MET A 82 10.07 2.77 9.06
N LYS A 83 9.58 3.85 9.69
CA LYS A 83 10.16 4.38 10.93
C LYS A 83 10.11 3.34 12.06
N ASP A 84 8.95 2.74 12.30
CA ASP A 84 8.77 1.75 13.37
C ASP A 84 9.66 0.51 13.14
N GLN A 85 9.77 0.02 11.90
CA GLN A 85 10.63 -1.11 11.52
C GLN A 85 12.12 -0.76 11.74
N VAL A 86 12.57 0.40 11.28
CA VAL A 86 13.96 0.85 11.44
C VAL A 86 14.31 1.07 12.91
N ASP A 87 13.42 1.70 13.69
CA ASP A 87 13.63 1.91 15.12
C ASP A 87 13.69 0.57 15.88
N ALA A 88 12.87 -0.40 15.50
CA ALA A 88 12.90 -1.75 16.06
C ALA A 88 14.20 -2.50 15.72
N LEU A 89 14.70 -2.37 14.50
CA LEU A 89 15.96 -2.95 14.06
C LEU A 89 17.14 -2.33 14.78
N ARG A 90 17.18 -0.99 14.89
CA ARG A 90 18.24 -0.27 15.61
C ARG A 90 18.34 -0.68 17.08
N ARG A 91 17.18 -0.83 17.75
CA ARG A 91 17.16 -1.35 19.15
C ARG A 91 17.73 -2.75 19.30
N ARG A 92 17.74 -3.55 18.22
CA ARG A 92 18.37 -4.89 18.15
C ARG A 92 19.82 -4.85 17.70
N GLY A 93 20.41 -3.65 17.56
CA GLY A 93 21.78 -3.47 17.11
C GLY A 93 21.97 -3.72 15.61
N VAL A 94 20.92 -3.59 14.80
CA VAL A 94 20.98 -3.71 13.35
C VAL A 94 21.14 -2.33 12.73
N SER A 95 22.13 -2.18 11.83
CA SER A 95 22.36 -0.93 11.12
C SER A 95 21.33 -0.75 10.00
N ALA A 96 20.28 0.00 10.28
CA ALA A 96 19.20 0.31 9.35
C ALA A 96 18.93 1.81 9.29
N ALA A 97 18.49 2.27 8.11
CA ALA A 97 18.03 3.64 7.90
C ALA A 97 16.77 3.65 7.01
N PHE A 98 16.11 4.80 6.93
CA PHE A 98 15.02 5.01 5.98
C PHE A 98 15.18 6.35 5.24
N ILE A 99 14.66 6.41 4.01
CA ILE A 99 14.53 7.65 3.24
C ILE A 99 13.08 7.78 2.79
N ASN A 100 12.43 8.87 3.20
CA ASN A 100 11.05 9.19 2.82
C ASN A 100 10.91 10.67 2.42
N SER A 101 9.70 11.13 2.16
CA SER A 101 9.43 12.51 1.76
C SER A 101 9.56 13.55 2.90
N ALA A 102 9.63 13.11 4.16
CA ALA A 102 9.74 14.01 5.30
C ALA A 102 11.19 14.39 5.63
N LEU A 103 12.19 13.66 5.10
CA LEU A 103 13.60 13.94 5.35
C LEU A 103 14.10 15.11 4.52
N SER A 104 14.95 15.94 5.12
CA SER A 104 15.70 17.00 4.46
C SER A 104 16.74 16.44 3.46
N ALA A 105 17.20 17.27 2.54
CA ALA A 105 18.22 16.88 1.57
C ALA A 105 19.53 16.43 2.26
N THR A 106 19.88 17.06 3.38
CA THR A 106 21.07 16.72 4.18
C THR A 106 20.96 15.33 4.80
N GLU A 107 19.81 15.02 5.42
CA GLU A 107 19.57 13.70 6.02
C GLU A 107 19.56 12.59 4.96
N VAL A 108 19.00 12.86 3.78
CA VAL A 108 19.06 11.93 2.64
C VAL A 108 20.49 11.71 2.18
N ALA A 109 21.31 12.78 2.09
CA ALA A 109 22.72 12.69 1.71
C ALA A 109 23.53 11.86 2.72
N ASP A 110 23.32 12.05 4.02
CA ASP A 110 23.93 11.26 5.09
C ASP A 110 23.56 9.78 5.00
N CYS A 111 22.28 9.45 4.86
CA CYS A 111 21.84 8.07 4.68
C CYS A 111 22.51 7.40 3.46
N MET A 112 22.64 8.13 2.35
CA MET A 112 23.26 7.60 1.13
C MET A 112 24.80 7.46 1.27
N ALA A 113 25.46 8.35 2.01
CA ALA A 113 26.89 8.23 2.32
C ALA A 113 27.15 6.98 3.18
N ARG A 114 26.40 6.80 4.25
CA ARG A 114 26.47 5.60 5.10
C ARG A 114 26.19 4.30 4.34
N ALA A 115 25.27 4.33 3.36
CA ALA A 115 25.04 3.18 2.48
C ALA A 115 26.25 2.90 1.60
N GLN A 116 26.88 3.94 1.07
CA GLN A 116 28.08 3.85 0.22
C GLN A 116 29.30 3.33 0.99
N ASP A 117 29.45 3.72 2.24
CA ASP A 117 30.54 3.29 3.13
C ASP A 117 30.32 1.87 3.69
N GLY A 118 29.24 1.17 3.27
CA GLY A 118 28.91 -0.16 3.78
C GLY A 118 28.45 -0.19 5.24
N ALA A 119 28.15 0.98 5.82
CA ALA A 119 27.70 1.11 7.21
C ALA A 119 26.23 0.76 7.43
N LEU A 120 25.49 0.46 6.38
CA LEU A 120 24.07 0.06 6.45
C LEU A 120 23.87 -1.36 5.93
N THR A 121 23.19 -2.18 6.73
CA THR A 121 22.67 -3.48 6.30
C THR A 121 21.35 -3.35 5.53
N MET A 122 20.47 -2.47 5.99
CA MET A 122 19.17 -2.26 5.38
C MET A 122 18.86 -0.78 5.20
N LEU A 123 18.32 -0.45 4.01
CA LEU A 123 17.81 0.88 3.70
C LEU A 123 16.36 0.78 3.24
N TYR A 124 15.44 1.33 4.04
CA TYR A 124 14.02 1.42 3.73
C TYR A 124 13.75 2.66 2.87
N LEU A 125 12.98 2.47 1.80
CA LEU A 125 12.67 3.53 0.85
C LEU A 125 11.16 3.55 0.53
N ALA A 126 10.59 4.76 0.51
CA ALA A 126 9.30 4.96 -0.12
C ALA A 126 9.46 4.83 -1.66
N PRO A 127 8.51 4.19 -2.36
CA PRO A 127 8.64 3.92 -3.81
C PRO A 127 8.84 5.22 -4.62
N GLU A 128 8.24 6.33 -4.20
CA GLU A 128 8.37 7.65 -4.85
C GLU A 128 9.81 8.19 -4.78
N ARG A 129 10.59 7.76 -3.80
CA ARG A 129 12.01 8.15 -3.65
C ARG A 129 12.92 7.44 -4.64
N LEU A 130 12.53 6.28 -5.11
CA LEU A 130 13.27 5.57 -6.16
C LEU A 130 13.14 6.28 -7.52
N ASP A 131 12.05 7.03 -7.75
CA ASP A 131 11.87 7.83 -8.95
C ASP A 131 12.55 9.22 -8.87
N ALA A 132 12.87 9.67 -7.67
CA ALA A 132 13.37 11.02 -7.45
C ALA A 132 14.88 11.13 -7.73
N GLY A 133 15.25 12.06 -8.59
CA GLY A 133 16.63 12.43 -8.87
C GLY A 133 17.50 11.27 -9.35
N ASN A 134 18.67 11.11 -8.76
CA ASN A 134 19.68 10.09 -9.10
C ASN A 134 19.75 8.93 -8.09
N THR A 135 18.70 8.73 -7.28
CA THR A 135 18.68 7.73 -6.21
C THR A 135 19.00 6.33 -6.72
N VAL A 136 18.32 5.87 -7.77
CA VAL A 136 18.54 4.53 -8.34
C VAL A 136 19.97 4.37 -8.89
N GLN A 137 20.50 5.40 -9.58
CA GLN A 137 21.89 5.37 -10.10
C GLN A 137 22.93 5.26 -8.98
N ARG A 138 22.71 5.97 -7.88
CA ARG A 138 23.61 5.90 -6.71
C ARG A 138 23.54 4.52 -6.06
N LEU A 139 22.34 3.97 -5.86
CA LEU A 139 22.14 2.63 -5.31
C LEU A 139 22.74 1.54 -6.21
N ALA A 140 22.61 1.67 -7.52
CA ALA A 140 23.22 0.74 -8.48
C ALA A 140 24.76 0.74 -8.39
N ARG A 141 25.40 1.90 -8.14
CA ARG A 141 26.86 2.00 -7.93
C ARG A 141 27.29 1.40 -6.60
N ILE A 142 26.50 1.51 -5.55
CA ILE A 142 26.77 0.90 -4.25
C ILE A 142 26.72 -0.63 -4.36
N GLY A 143 25.85 -1.15 -5.20
CA GLY A 143 25.55 -2.58 -5.33
C GLY A 143 24.48 -3.01 -4.31
N VAL A 144 23.33 -3.43 -4.82
CA VAL A 144 22.20 -3.92 -4.02
C VAL A 144 22.23 -5.44 -4.02
N SER A 145 22.37 -6.04 -2.84
CA SER A 145 22.42 -7.51 -2.70
C SER A 145 21.02 -8.14 -2.71
N MET A 146 20.02 -7.44 -2.17
CA MET A 146 18.63 -7.90 -2.11
C MET A 146 17.66 -6.73 -2.17
N LEU A 147 16.55 -6.92 -2.89
CA LEU A 147 15.41 -6.02 -2.94
C LEU A 147 14.22 -6.70 -2.25
N ALA A 148 13.79 -6.21 -1.10
CA ALA A 148 12.57 -6.61 -0.44
C ALA A 148 11.44 -5.64 -0.81
N VAL A 149 10.33 -6.16 -1.31
CA VAL A 149 9.14 -5.37 -1.67
C VAL A 149 8.03 -5.73 -0.69
N ASP A 150 7.84 -4.88 0.31
CA ASP A 150 6.78 -5.05 1.30
C ASP A 150 5.44 -4.54 0.73
N GLU A 151 4.34 -5.14 1.19
CA GLU A 151 2.98 -4.92 0.65
C GLU A 151 2.94 -5.02 -0.88
N ALA A 152 3.57 -6.07 -1.43
CA ALA A 152 3.75 -6.26 -2.87
C ALA A 152 2.44 -6.30 -3.67
N HIS A 153 1.28 -6.55 -3.02
CA HIS A 153 -0.04 -6.46 -3.66
C HIS A 153 -0.33 -5.06 -4.22
N CYS A 154 0.36 -4.01 -3.72
CA CYS A 154 0.25 -2.65 -4.24
C CYS A 154 0.70 -2.50 -5.69
N ILE A 155 1.43 -3.46 -6.24
CA ILE A 155 1.89 -3.44 -7.64
C ILE A 155 0.78 -3.80 -8.64
N SER A 156 -0.19 -4.59 -8.19
CA SER A 156 -1.26 -5.14 -9.02
C SER A 156 -2.50 -4.24 -9.02
N GLU A 157 -3.03 -3.96 -10.20
CA GLU A 157 -4.33 -3.28 -10.35
C GLU A 157 -5.50 -4.13 -9.82
N TRP A 158 -5.30 -5.42 -9.72
CA TRP A 158 -6.26 -6.38 -9.13
C TRP A 158 -6.10 -6.47 -7.60
N GLY A 159 -5.06 -5.82 -7.03
CA GLY A 159 -4.85 -5.72 -5.59
C GLY A 159 -5.79 -4.69 -4.96
N HIS A 160 -6.11 -4.88 -3.70
CA HIS A 160 -7.05 -4.00 -2.97
C HIS A 160 -6.50 -2.59 -2.62
N ASP A 161 -5.19 -2.35 -2.78
CA ASP A 161 -4.52 -1.05 -2.55
C ASP A 161 -3.47 -0.77 -3.65
N PHE A 162 -3.92 -0.72 -4.89
CA PHE A 162 -3.04 -0.43 -6.01
C PHE A 162 -2.36 0.94 -5.88
N ARG A 163 -1.04 0.96 -6.13
CA ARG A 163 -0.22 2.18 -6.12
C ARG A 163 0.61 2.32 -7.39
N PRO A 164 0.37 3.37 -8.20
CA PRO A 164 1.09 3.56 -9.47
C PRO A 164 2.62 3.60 -9.32
N SER A 165 3.15 4.08 -8.18
CA SER A 165 4.59 4.09 -7.90
C SER A 165 5.19 2.68 -7.80
N TYR A 166 4.41 1.67 -7.37
CA TYR A 166 4.87 0.28 -7.32
C TYR A 166 5.04 -0.36 -8.70
N ARG A 167 4.26 0.06 -9.71
CA ARG A 167 4.39 -0.49 -11.08
C ARG A 167 5.78 -0.33 -11.69
N ARG A 168 6.51 0.70 -11.25
CA ARG A 168 7.85 0.99 -11.77
C ARG A 168 8.96 0.15 -11.13
N LEU A 169 8.63 -0.64 -10.10
CA LEU A 169 9.64 -1.42 -9.36
C LEU A 169 10.34 -2.47 -10.22
N GLY A 170 9.69 -3.04 -11.22
CA GLY A 170 10.35 -3.95 -12.17
C GLY A 170 11.46 -3.27 -12.97
N ALA A 171 11.19 -2.12 -13.57
CA ALA A 171 12.20 -1.33 -14.28
C ALA A 171 13.30 -0.79 -13.34
N ILE A 172 12.94 -0.47 -12.09
CA ILE A 172 13.93 -0.07 -11.07
C ILE A 172 14.82 -1.25 -10.70
N ARG A 173 14.27 -2.46 -10.55
CA ARG A 173 15.04 -3.69 -10.30
C ARG A 173 16.08 -3.93 -11.40
N GLU A 174 15.71 -3.77 -12.67
CA GLU A 174 16.66 -3.88 -13.81
C GLU A 174 17.79 -2.87 -13.67
N ARG A 175 17.47 -1.61 -13.38
CA ARG A 175 18.47 -0.54 -13.21
C ARG A 175 19.38 -0.73 -11.98
N LEU A 176 18.93 -1.50 -10.99
CA LEU A 176 19.74 -1.90 -9.83
C LEU A 176 20.63 -3.12 -10.09
N GLY A 177 20.63 -3.69 -11.31
CA GLY A 177 21.41 -4.86 -11.68
C GLY A 177 20.71 -6.20 -11.36
N THR A 178 19.39 -6.22 -11.36
CA THR A 178 18.57 -7.40 -11.08
C THR A 178 18.91 -8.13 -9.77
N PRO A 179 18.94 -7.42 -8.62
CA PRO A 179 19.21 -8.07 -7.34
C PRO A 179 18.18 -9.15 -7.06
N GLN A 180 18.56 -10.12 -6.21
CA GLN A 180 17.58 -11.07 -5.67
C GLN A 180 16.41 -10.30 -5.07
N THR A 181 15.19 -10.72 -5.39
CA THR A 181 13.99 -9.98 -4.99
C THR A 181 13.06 -10.84 -4.16
N VAL A 182 12.62 -10.28 -3.03
CA VAL A 182 11.68 -10.91 -2.09
C VAL A 182 10.44 -10.03 -2.03
N ALA A 183 9.35 -10.51 -2.61
CA ALA A 183 8.05 -9.86 -2.58
C ALA A 183 7.20 -10.41 -1.42
N LEU A 184 6.64 -9.53 -0.59
CA LEU A 184 5.89 -9.93 0.60
C LEU A 184 4.53 -9.23 0.63
N THR A 185 3.49 -10.01 0.96
CA THR A 185 2.14 -9.46 1.18
C THR A 185 1.36 -10.28 2.20
N ALA A 186 0.30 -9.70 2.76
CA ALA A 186 -0.62 -10.43 3.62
C ALA A 186 -1.71 -11.16 2.84
N THR A 187 -2.09 -10.62 1.69
CA THR A 187 -3.21 -11.08 0.87
C THR A 187 -2.83 -11.01 -0.60
N ALA A 188 -2.95 -12.12 -1.30
CA ALA A 188 -2.84 -12.16 -2.75
C ALA A 188 -3.60 -13.38 -3.29
N THR A 189 -4.58 -13.14 -4.15
CA THR A 189 -5.21 -14.19 -4.95
C THR A 189 -4.21 -14.79 -5.94
N PRO A 190 -4.47 -15.95 -6.55
CA PRO A 190 -3.61 -16.49 -7.60
C PRO A 190 -3.27 -15.47 -8.68
N ASP A 191 -4.28 -14.76 -9.21
CA ASP A 191 -4.08 -13.74 -10.26
C ASP A 191 -3.20 -12.58 -9.81
N VAL A 192 -3.36 -12.12 -8.56
CA VAL A 192 -2.51 -11.08 -7.96
C VAL A 192 -1.08 -11.57 -7.80
N ARG A 193 -0.86 -12.84 -7.40
CA ARG A 193 0.49 -13.42 -7.29
C ARG A 193 1.20 -13.47 -8.62
N ASP A 194 0.50 -13.92 -9.67
CA ASP A 194 1.04 -13.99 -11.03
C ASP A 194 1.35 -12.59 -11.56
N ASP A 195 0.51 -11.62 -11.26
CA ASP A 195 0.75 -10.22 -11.65
C ASP A 195 1.96 -9.63 -10.91
N ILE A 196 2.09 -9.85 -9.59
CA ILE A 196 3.27 -9.44 -8.81
C ILE A 196 4.55 -10.03 -9.42
N ALA A 197 4.57 -11.34 -9.72
CA ALA A 197 5.73 -12.01 -10.28
C ALA A 197 6.11 -11.41 -11.65
N ARG A 198 5.12 -11.15 -12.50
CA ARG A 198 5.30 -10.56 -13.83
C ARG A 198 5.80 -9.12 -13.75
N GLN A 199 5.15 -8.26 -12.94
CA GLN A 199 5.48 -6.84 -12.83
C GLN A 199 6.86 -6.61 -12.21
N LEU A 200 7.26 -7.44 -11.24
CA LEU A 200 8.60 -7.42 -10.66
C LEU A 200 9.63 -8.20 -11.48
N GLN A 201 9.21 -8.87 -12.57
CA GLN A 201 10.07 -9.68 -13.43
C GLN A 201 10.84 -10.75 -12.62
N LEU A 202 10.15 -11.42 -11.69
CA LEU A 202 10.76 -12.46 -10.88
C LEU A 202 11.07 -13.68 -11.74
N LYS A 203 12.26 -14.24 -11.60
CA LYS A 203 12.69 -15.43 -12.35
C LYS A 203 12.34 -16.69 -11.52
N THR A 204 11.34 -17.45 -11.97
CA THR A 204 10.92 -18.70 -11.30
C THR A 204 10.92 -18.56 -9.77
N PRO A 205 10.13 -17.62 -9.21
CA PRO A 205 10.18 -17.37 -7.78
C PRO A 205 9.67 -18.56 -6.97
N ASP A 206 10.26 -18.80 -5.82
CA ASP A 206 9.65 -19.67 -4.83
C ASP A 206 8.41 -18.96 -4.26
N VAL A 207 7.23 -19.59 -4.43
CA VAL A 207 5.96 -19.05 -3.95
C VAL A 207 5.57 -19.76 -2.66
N GLU A 208 5.69 -19.05 -1.55
CA GLU A 208 5.24 -19.56 -0.25
C GLU A 208 3.94 -18.88 0.18
N VAL A 209 2.89 -19.69 0.30
CA VAL A 209 1.58 -19.24 0.79
C VAL A 209 1.30 -19.88 2.11
N GLY A 210 1.40 -19.11 3.18
CA GLY A 210 1.00 -19.56 4.53
C GLY A 210 -0.51 -19.63 4.66
N GLY A 211 -0.97 -20.43 5.60
CA GLY A 211 -2.39 -20.51 5.93
C GLY A 211 -2.96 -19.15 6.35
N PHE A 212 -4.15 -18.85 5.90
CA PHE A 212 -4.86 -17.64 6.29
C PHE A 212 -5.55 -17.75 7.66
N ASP A 213 -5.59 -18.97 8.21
CA ASP A 213 -6.25 -19.23 9.49
C ASP A 213 -5.48 -18.61 10.66
N ARG A 214 -6.20 -17.88 11.47
CA ARG A 214 -5.74 -17.28 12.72
C ARG A 214 -6.51 -17.91 13.87
N THR A 215 -6.07 -19.08 14.31
CA THR A 215 -6.74 -19.93 15.31
C THR A 215 -7.02 -19.22 16.64
N ASN A 216 -6.32 -18.14 16.92
CA ASN A 216 -6.53 -17.32 18.11
C ASN A 216 -7.57 -16.21 17.92
N LEU A 217 -8.19 -16.08 16.74
CA LEU A 217 -9.23 -15.09 16.46
C LEU A 217 -10.60 -15.77 16.36
N THR A 218 -11.59 -15.21 17.05
CA THR A 218 -12.99 -15.59 16.89
C THR A 218 -13.74 -14.49 16.15
N TYR A 219 -14.46 -14.87 15.10
CA TYR A 219 -15.21 -13.95 14.26
C TYR A 219 -16.69 -14.01 14.59
N PHE A 220 -17.31 -12.84 14.74
CA PHE A 220 -18.73 -12.67 14.98
C PHE A 220 -19.35 -11.75 13.94
N VAL A 221 -20.54 -12.11 13.45
CA VAL A 221 -21.38 -11.24 12.65
C VAL A 221 -22.64 -10.95 13.45
N VAL A 222 -22.86 -9.68 13.78
CA VAL A 222 -23.98 -9.23 14.60
C VAL A 222 -24.91 -8.40 13.75
N PRO A 223 -26.15 -8.83 13.52
CA PRO A 223 -27.16 -8.02 12.84
C PRO A 223 -27.42 -6.72 13.62
N ALA A 224 -27.27 -5.59 12.95
CA ALA A 224 -27.47 -4.26 13.52
C ALA A 224 -28.08 -3.35 12.45
N PRO A 225 -29.40 -3.45 12.21
CA PRO A 225 -30.06 -2.85 11.07
C PRO A 225 -30.03 -1.32 11.07
N THR A 226 -30.02 -0.70 12.24
CA THR A 226 -29.97 0.75 12.37
C THR A 226 -28.64 1.26 12.94
N GLN A 227 -28.37 2.54 12.72
CA GLN A 227 -27.20 3.20 13.28
C GLN A 227 -27.18 3.15 14.82
N ARG A 228 -28.37 3.22 15.44
CA ARG A 228 -28.52 3.12 16.90
C ARG A 228 -28.19 1.72 17.39
N ASP A 229 -28.62 0.69 16.66
CA ASP A 229 -28.28 -0.71 17.00
C ASP A 229 -26.78 -0.95 16.92
N LYS A 230 -26.13 -0.44 15.87
CA LYS A 230 -24.67 -0.51 15.71
C LYS A 230 -23.93 0.18 16.87
N ASP A 231 -24.36 1.39 17.24
CA ASP A 231 -23.75 2.13 18.34
C ASP A 231 -23.93 1.39 19.69
N SER A 232 -25.12 0.87 19.94
CA SER A 232 -25.42 0.09 21.16
C SER A 232 -24.61 -1.20 21.22
N ALA A 233 -24.53 -1.94 20.12
CA ALA A 233 -23.74 -3.16 20.02
C ALA A 233 -22.24 -2.85 20.20
N ALA A 234 -21.71 -1.82 19.55
CA ALA A 234 -20.31 -1.42 19.71
C ALA A 234 -19.98 -1.08 21.19
N ILE A 235 -20.84 -0.33 21.87
CA ILE A 235 -20.69 -0.01 23.29
C ILE A 235 -20.66 -1.29 24.13
N ALA A 236 -21.59 -2.24 23.88
CA ALA A 236 -21.67 -3.48 24.63
C ALA A 236 -20.39 -4.33 24.47
N TRP A 237 -19.92 -4.51 23.23
CA TRP A 237 -18.69 -5.25 22.96
C TRP A 237 -17.46 -4.58 23.58
N LEU A 238 -17.32 -3.25 23.47
CA LEU A 238 -16.20 -2.51 24.00
C LEU A 238 -16.14 -2.50 25.53
N ARG A 239 -17.28 -2.53 26.21
CA ARG A 239 -17.33 -2.65 27.69
C ARG A 239 -16.83 -4.00 28.17
N ASN A 240 -17.11 -5.05 27.42
CA ASN A 240 -16.74 -6.41 27.77
C ASN A 240 -15.35 -6.82 27.21
N ALA A 241 -14.72 -5.97 26.41
CA ALA A 241 -13.42 -6.27 25.84
C ALA A 241 -12.32 -6.33 26.92
N GLY A 242 -11.51 -7.37 26.93
CA GLY A 242 -10.44 -7.60 27.91
C GLY A 242 -9.16 -6.74 27.67
N GLY A 243 -9.17 -5.78 26.76
CA GLY A 243 -7.97 -4.98 26.42
C GLY A 243 -8.18 -3.93 25.34
N PRO A 244 -7.08 -3.44 24.74
CA PRO A 244 -7.15 -2.44 23.70
C PRO A 244 -8.02 -2.88 22.54
N SER A 245 -8.78 -1.94 21.95
CA SER A 245 -9.77 -2.22 20.92
C SER A 245 -9.66 -1.23 19.75
N VAL A 246 -9.87 -1.73 18.53
CA VAL A 246 -9.93 -0.94 17.31
C VAL A 246 -11.36 -0.97 16.77
N VAL A 247 -11.91 0.16 16.41
CA VAL A 247 -13.23 0.27 15.78
C VAL A 247 -13.09 0.90 14.41
N TYR A 248 -13.42 0.17 13.37
CA TYR A 248 -13.40 0.67 12.00
C TYR A 248 -14.75 1.27 11.61
N ALA A 249 -14.72 2.49 11.06
CA ALA A 249 -15.89 3.18 10.54
C ALA A 249 -15.62 3.71 9.11
N PRO A 250 -16.63 3.75 8.23
CA PRO A 250 -16.42 3.89 6.79
C PRO A 250 -16.00 5.31 6.35
N THR A 251 -16.30 6.34 7.14
CA THR A 251 -16.04 7.74 6.78
C THR A 251 -15.49 8.55 7.95
N ARG A 252 -14.81 9.67 7.65
CA ARG A 252 -14.31 10.62 8.65
C ARG A 252 -15.42 11.09 9.61
N LYS A 253 -16.58 11.49 9.06
CA LYS A 253 -17.75 11.90 9.85
C LYS A 253 -18.27 10.77 10.75
N ALA A 254 -18.28 9.52 10.27
CA ALA A 254 -18.68 8.38 11.09
C ALA A 254 -17.69 8.13 12.24
N VAL A 255 -16.39 8.27 12.01
CA VAL A 255 -15.34 8.16 13.04
C VAL A 255 -15.55 9.21 14.12
N GLU A 256 -15.68 10.49 13.75
CA GLU A 256 -15.87 11.60 14.72
C GLU A 256 -17.15 11.43 15.53
N ARG A 257 -18.27 11.12 14.84
CA ARG A 257 -19.57 10.86 15.47
C ARG A 257 -19.50 9.70 16.46
N LEU A 258 -18.97 8.56 16.02
CA LEU A 258 -18.89 7.36 16.87
C LEU A 258 -17.96 7.59 18.06
N THR A 259 -16.84 8.26 17.87
CA THR A 259 -15.94 8.65 18.97
C THR A 259 -16.69 9.47 20.02
N ALA A 260 -17.48 10.46 19.61
CA ALA A 260 -18.28 11.27 20.52
C ALA A 260 -19.36 10.45 21.25
N VAL A 261 -19.96 9.46 20.59
CA VAL A 261 -20.92 8.51 21.20
C VAL A 261 -20.23 7.68 22.28
N LEU A 262 -19.05 7.11 21.96
CA LEU A 262 -18.30 6.27 22.91
C LEU A 262 -17.82 7.08 24.15
N VAL A 263 -17.33 8.30 23.94
CA VAL A 263 -16.90 9.18 25.03
C VAL A 263 -18.10 9.51 25.93
N ARG A 264 -19.27 9.83 25.37
CA ARG A 264 -20.50 10.03 26.16
C ARG A 264 -20.92 8.77 26.94
N ALA A 265 -20.65 7.59 26.39
CA ALA A 265 -20.85 6.32 27.08
C ALA A 265 -19.76 5.97 28.12
N ARG A 266 -18.85 6.93 28.43
CA ARG A 266 -17.70 6.81 29.34
C ARG A 266 -16.68 5.76 28.90
N ILE A 267 -16.53 5.57 27.60
CA ILE A 267 -15.47 4.74 26.99
C ILE A 267 -14.35 5.69 26.52
N GLN A 268 -13.12 5.48 27.00
CA GLN A 268 -11.95 6.24 26.56
C GLN A 268 -11.61 5.90 25.11
N ALA A 269 -12.00 6.77 24.20
CA ALA A 269 -11.80 6.59 22.77
C ALA A 269 -11.16 7.81 22.12
N VAL A 270 -10.32 7.60 21.11
CA VAL A 270 -9.72 8.64 20.28
C VAL A 270 -10.05 8.39 18.81
N ALA A 271 -10.24 9.47 18.05
CA ALA A 271 -10.50 9.42 16.62
C ALA A 271 -9.19 9.38 15.81
N TYR A 272 -9.16 8.63 14.69
CA TYR A 272 -8.04 8.60 13.77
C TYR A 272 -8.52 8.50 12.32
N HIS A 273 -8.18 9.50 11.50
CA HIS A 273 -8.46 9.48 10.05
C HIS A 273 -7.55 10.45 9.29
N ALA A 274 -7.44 10.29 7.99
CA ALA A 274 -6.56 11.10 7.14
C ALA A 274 -6.92 12.61 7.08
N GLY A 275 -8.11 13.01 7.54
CA GLY A 275 -8.54 14.41 7.62
C GLY A 275 -8.05 15.16 8.85
N LEU A 276 -7.49 14.47 9.84
CA LEU A 276 -6.82 15.12 10.98
C LEU A 276 -5.46 15.67 10.55
N ASP A 277 -5.03 16.76 11.17
CA ASP A 277 -3.66 17.21 10.99
C ASP A 277 -2.63 16.18 11.52
N SER A 278 -1.38 16.33 11.13
CA SER A 278 -0.32 15.38 11.46
C SER A 278 -0.06 15.26 12.96
N THR A 279 -0.19 16.34 13.70
CA THR A 279 0.02 16.39 15.15
C THR A 279 -1.08 15.66 15.91
N LEU A 280 -2.33 15.88 15.53
CA LEU A 280 -3.47 15.18 16.13
C LEU A 280 -3.45 13.70 15.81
N ARG A 281 -3.10 13.31 14.58
CA ARG A 281 -2.93 11.90 14.20
C ARG A 281 -1.85 11.22 15.04
N GLN A 282 -0.69 11.86 15.18
CA GLN A 282 0.41 11.32 15.99
C GLN A 282 0.02 11.22 17.47
N SER A 283 -0.68 12.22 18.01
CA SER A 283 -1.17 12.22 19.40
C SER A 283 -2.16 11.09 19.66
N ALA A 284 -3.14 10.89 18.76
CA ALA A 284 -4.12 9.80 18.85
C ALA A 284 -3.45 8.42 18.79
N GLN A 285 -2.52 8.24 17.84
CA GLN A 285 -1.73 7.01 17.72
C GLN A 285 -0.92 6.75 19.00
N ASN A 286 -0.19 7.73 19.49
CA ASN A 286 0.61 7.61 20.71
C ASN A 286 -0.26 7.32 21.95
N ALA A 287 -1.44 7.92 22.05
CA ALA A 287 -2.38 7.65 23.13
C ALA A 287 -2.87 6.19 23.13
N PHE A 288 -3.17 5.65 21.94
CA PHE A 288 -3.57 4.26 21.79
C PHE A 288 -2.40 3.29 22.02
N MET A 289 -1.22 3.56 21.44
CA MET A 289 -0.05 2.69 21.57
C MET A 289 0.44 2.60 23.01
N SER A 290 0.43 3.72 23.76
CA SER A 290 0.82 3.78 25.18
C SER A 290 -0.25 3.26 26.15
N GLY A 291 -1.45 2.93 25.67
CA GLY A 291 -2.57 2.51 26.53
C GLY A 291 -3.29 3.64 27.26
N ARG A 292 -2.95 4.90 27.03
CA ARG A 292 -3.68 6.07 27.57
C ARG A 292 -5.11 6.15 27.03
N SER A 293 -5.33 5.68 25.81
CA SER A 293 -6.66 5.43 25.25
C SER A 293 -6.81 3.94 24.98
N ARG A 294 -7.87 3.36 25.53
CA ARG A 294 -8.19 1.95 25.36
C ARG A 294 -8.79 1.66 23.98
N VAL A 295 -9.48 2.62 23.37
CA VAL A 295 -10.18 2.46 22.11
C VAL A 295 -9.68 3.48 21.10
N ILE A 296 -9.43 3.03 19.88
CA ILE A 296 -9.24 3.89 18.73
C ILE A 296 -10.36 3.66 17.72
N VAL A 297 -11.03 4.73 17.30
CA VAL A 297 -12.05 4.71 16.24
C VAL A 297 -11.42 5.28 14.99
N ALA A 298 -11.42 4.51 13.91
CA ALA A 298 -10.64 4.92 12.74
C ALA A 298 -11.31 4.55 11.41
N THR A 299 -10.90 5.22 10.33
CA THR A 299 -11.08 4.72 8.97
C THR A 299 -9.98 3.68 8.65
N SER A 300 -10.04 3.05 7.47
CA SER A 300 -8.96 2.20 6.94
C SER A 300 -7.57 2.86 6.94
N ALA A 301 -7.51 4.21 7.07
CA ALA A 301 -6.25 4.94 7.25
C ALA A 301 -5.48 4.55 8.54
N PHE A 302 -6.15 4.03 9.55
CA PHE A 302 -5.53 3.38 10.71
C PHE A 302 -5.32 1.91 10.38
N GLY A 303 -4.43 1.68 9.47
CA GLY A 303 -4.28 0.35 8.92
C GLY A 303 -2.83 -0.08 8.87
N MET A 304 -2.24 0.10 7.75
CA MET A 304 -0.88 -0.32 7.48
C MET A 304 0.10 0.39 8.45
N GLY A 305 1.02 -0.36 9.03
CA GLY A 305 2.09 0.19 9.87
C GLY A 305 1.82 0.27 11.37
N ILE A 306 0.68 -0.16 11.87
CA ILE A 306 0.42 -0.16 13.31
C ILE A 306 0.62 -1.57 13.86
N ASP A 307 1.62 -1.69 14.73
CA ASP A 307 2.00 -2.96 15.35
C ASP A 307 1.78 -2.90 16.88
N LYS A 308 0.51 -3.00 17.30
CA LYS A 308 0.13 -3.17 18.70
C LYS A 308 -0.25 -4.64 18.91
N PRO A 309 0.56 -5.42 19.64
CA PRO A 309 0.39 -6.87 19.72
C PRO A 309 -0.83 -7.30 20.54
N ASP A 310 -1.23 -6.50 21.51
CA ASP A 310 -2.21 -6.82 22.54
C ASP A 310 -3.63 -6.35 22.26
N VAL A 311 -3.99 -6.08 21.00
CA VAL A 311 -5.38 -5.75 20.63
C VAL A 311 -6.28 -6.94 20.86
N ARG A 312 -7.32 -6.78 21.71
CA ARG A 312 -8.24 -7.86 22.10
C ARG A 312 -9.54 -7.87 21.31
N LEU A 313 -9.92 -6.73 20.74
CA LEU A 313 -11.16 -6.61 20.00
C LEU A 313 -10.98 -5.71 18.79
N VAL A 314 -11.44 -6.19 17.63
CA VAL A 314 -11.63 -5.38 16.42
C VAL A 314 -13.12 -5.36 16.09
N VAL A 315 -13.71 -4.17 16.00
CA VAL A 315 -15.12 -3.97 15.63
C VAL A 315 -15.18 -3.29 14.27
N HIS A 316 -15.84 -3.90 13.32
CA HIS A 316 -16.23 -3.27 12.08
C HIS A 316 -17.64 -2.70 12.24
N HIS A 317 -17.73 -1.38 12.38
CA HIS A 317 -19.00 -0.66 12.55
C HIS A 317 -19.84 -0.59 11.26
N ALA A 318 -19.18 -0.87 10.13
CA ALA A 318 -19.82 -1.12 8.84
C ALA A 318 -19.02 -2.19 8.09
N MET A 319 -19.66 -2.83 7.13
CA MET A 319 -19.01 -3.84 6.29
C MET A 319 -17.82 -3.22 5.54
N PRO A 320 -16.64 -3.83 5.56
CA PRO A 320 -15.49 -3.42 4.73
C PRO A 320 -15.77 -3.58 3.23
N GLY A 321 -15.03 -2.84 2.40
CA GLY A 321 -15.23 -2.83 0.95
C GLY A 321 -14.85 -4.13 0.24
N THR A 322 -13.87 -4.87 0.79
CA THR A 322 -13.41 -6.15 0.27
C THR A 322 -13.11 -7.12 1.41
N LEU A 323 -13.05 -8.41 1.08
CA LEU A 323 -12.68 -9.47 2.04
C LEU A 323 -11.23 -9.30 2.50
N GLU A 324 -10.35 -8.87 1.62
CA GLU A 324 -8.94 -8.61 1.92
C GLU A 324 -8.79 -7.47 2.94
N SER A 325 -9.54 -6.38 2.76
CA SER A 325 -9.57 -5.28 3.72
C SER A 325 -10.09 -5.74 5.08
N TYR A 326 -11.18 -6.52 5.09
CA TYR A 326 -11.70 -7.13 6.32
C TYR A 326 -10.65 -7.98 7.02
N TYR A 327 -9.99 -8.85 6.26
CA TYR A 327 -8.95 -9.74 6.80
C TYR A 327 -7.74 -8.98 7.35
N GLN A 328 -7.27 -7.94 6.66
CA GLN A 328 -6.17 -7.10 7.13
C GLN A 328 -6.52 -6.32 8.40
N GLU A 329 -7.74 -5.78 8.46
CA GLU A 329 -8.23 -5.00 9.59
C GLU A 329 -8.47 -5.90 10.81
N ALA A 330 -9.16 -7.02 10.65
CA ALA A 330 -9.38 -8.04 11.68
C ALA A 330 -8.06 -8.65 12.16
N GLY A 331 -7.11 -8.86 11.26
CA GLY A 331 -5.78 -9.41 11.55
C GLY A 331 -4.90 -8.56 12.47
N ARG A 332 -5.36 -7.38 12.89
CA ARG A 332 -4.69 -6.55 13.92
C ARG A 332 -4.92 -7.10 15.32
N ALA A 333 -6.00 -7.84 15.50
CA ALA A 333 -6.28 -8.50 16.78
C ALA A 333 -5.27 -9.63 17.06
N GLY A 334 -4.90 -9.79 18.33
CA GLY A 334 -4.17 -10.95 18.83
C GLY A 334 -2.85 -11.27 18.14
N ARG A 335 -2.05 -10.28 17.79
CA ARG A 335 -0.73 -10.51 17.19
C ARG A 335 0.27 -11.19 18.13
N ASP A 336 0.02 -11.07 19.42
CA ASP A 336 0.74 -11.80 20.49
C ASP A 336 0.34 -13.27 20.63
N GLY A 337 -0.56 -13.77 19.78
CA GLY A 337 -1.08 -15.14 19.80
C GLY A 337 -2.19 -15.39 20.82
N LYS A 338 -2.54 -14.40 21.65
CA LYS A 338 -3.62 -14.53 22.63
C LYS A 338 -4.98 -14.42 21.96
N HIS A 339 -5.98 -15.09 22.55
CA HIS A 339 -7.35 -15.06 22.08
C HIS A 339 -7.86 -13.62 21.94
N SER A 340 -8.51 -13.34 20.81
CA SER A 340 -9.04 -12.01 20.48
C SER A 340 -10.28 -12.15 19.60
N GLN A 341 -11.12 -11.13 19.59
CA GLN A 341 -12.43 -11.15 18.94
C GLN A 341 -12.47 -10.14 17.80
N CYS A 342 -13.14 -10.52 16.71
CA CYS A 342 -13.40 -9.70 15.56
C CYS A 342 -14.92 -9.66 15.32
N VAL A 343 -15.53 -8.48 15.37
CA VAL A 343 -16.96 -8.32 15.31
C VAL A 343 -17.35 -7.45 14.12
N LEU A 344 -18.18 -7.96 13.25
CA LEU A 344 -18.81 -7.22 12.16
C LEU A 344 -20.25 -6.86 12.53
N LEU A 345 -20.54 -5.58 12.65
CA LEU A 345 -21.90 -5.05 12.83
C LEU A 345 -22.55 -4.89 11.46
N TYR A 346 -23.32 -5.88 11.07
CA TYR A 346 -23.87 -6.00 9.73
C TYR A 346 -25.20 -5.29 9.58
N SER A 347 -25.35 -4.52 8.50
CA SER A 347 -26.65 -4.01 8.04
C SER A 347 -26.70 -4.00 6.51
N VAL A 348 -27.90 -4.25 5.95
CA VAL A 348 -28.11 -4.21 4.49
C VAL A 348 -27.78 -2.83 3.88
N PRO A 349 -28.09 -1.68 4.53
CA PRO A 349 -27.72 -0.35 4.02
C PRO A 349 -26.22 -0.10 3.85
N ASP A 350 -25.32 -0.88 4.48
CA ASP A 350 -23.90 -0.75 4.26
C ASP A 350 -23.51 -1.00 2.80
N ARG A 351 -24.23 -1.88 2.12
CA ARG A 351 -24.04 -2.19 0.71
C ARG A 351 -24.16 -0.93 -0.17
N ALA A 352 -25.16 -0.10 0.07
CA ALA A 352 -25.34 1.15 -0.67
C ALA A 352 -24.13 2.10 -0.55
N THR A 353 -23.48 2.10 0.61
CA THR A 353 -22.24 2.87 0.82
C THR A 353 -21.12 2.35 -0.07
N HIS A 354 -20.96 1.04 -0.21
CA HIS A 354 -19.94 0.45 -1.08
C HIS A 354 -20.27 0.64 -2.56
N GLU A 355 -21.51 0.46 -2.96
CA GLU A 355 -21.97 0.74 -4.32
C GLU A 355 -21.68 2.21 -4.71
N PHE A 356 -21.93 3.14 -3.79
CA PHE A 356 -21.56 4.54 -3.98
C PHE A 356 -20.05 4.75 -4.16
N PHE A 357 -19.21 4.11 -3.35
CA PHE A 357 -17.76 4.21 -3.50
C PHE A 357 -17.27 3.55 -4.80
N LEU A 358 -17.82 2.40 -5.17
CA LEU A 358 -17.49 1.72 -6.43
C LEU A 358 -17.84 2.59 -7.63
N ALA A 359 -19.05 3.15 -7.68
CA ALA A 359 -19.46 4.05 -8.76
C ALA A 359 -18.58 5.29 -8.88
N ASN A 360 -18.06 5.81 -7.74
CA ASN A 360 -17.16 6.96 -7.74
C ASN A 360 -15.68 6.60 -8.03
N THR A 361 -15.32 5.33 -7.96
CA THR A 361 -13.94 4.87 -8.24
C THR A 361 -13.83 4.29 -9.65
N HIS A 362 -14.85 3.60 -10.11
CA HIS A 362 -14.97 2.99 -11.43
C HIS A 362 -16.07 3.68 -12.23
N PRO A 363 -15.76 4.78 -12.91
CA PRO A 363 -16.74 5.52 -13.71
C PRO A 363 -17.21 4.64 -14.88
N GLU A 364 -18.46 4.81 -15.27
CA GLU A 364 -19.00 4.14 -16.45
C GLU A 364 -18.20 4.50 -17.70
N ARG A 365 -18.01 3.55 -18.60
CA ARG A 365 -17.28 3.75 -19.84
C ARG A 365 -17.82 4.95 -20.64
N ALA A 366 -19.14 5.08 -20.71
CA ALA A 366 -19.79 6.21 -21.40
C ALA A 366 -19.35 7.57 -20.83
N LEU A 367 -19.21 7.70 -19.51
CA LEU A 367 -18.74 8.92 -18.87
C LEU A 367 -17.27 9.23 -19.22
N VAL A 368 -16.41 8.20 -19.25
CA VAL A 368 -14.99 8.35 -19.63
C VAL A 368 -14.87 8.82 -21.10
N GLU A 369 -15.64 8.19 -21.99
CA GLU A 369 -15.66 8.54 -23.42
C GLU A 369 -16.18 9.98 -23.66
N GLN A 370 -17.26 10.35 -22.98
CA GLN A 370 -17.82 11.70 -23.07
C GLN A 370 -16.84 12.75 -22.51
N LEU A 371 -16.23 12.45 -21.36
CA LEU A 371 -15.20 13.35 -20.79
C LEU A 371 -14.04 13.54 -21.76
N TRP A 372 -13.54 12.46 -22.36
CA TRP A 372 -12.46 12.52 -23.34
C TRP A 372 -12.82 13.41 -24.53
N GLN A 373 -13.97 13.18 -25.16
CA GLN A 373 -14.44 13.99 -26.28
C GLN A 373 -14.53 15.48 -25.92
N ARG A 374 -14.99 15.78 -24.72
CA ARG A 374 -15.13 17.18 -24.25
C ARG A 374 -13.80 17.81 -23.91
N LEU A 375 -12.86 17.06 -23.31
CA LEU A 375 -11.51 17.57 -23.08
C LEU A 375 -10.80 17.90 -24.40
N CYS A 376 -10.95 17.04 -25.42
CA CYS A 376 -10.43 17.31 -26.76
C CYS A 376 -11.04 18.58 -27.38
N ALA A 377 -12.35 18.80 -27.18
CA ALA A 377 -13.02 20.00 -27.68
C ALA A 377 -12.68 21.31 -26.93
N LEU A 378 -12.16 21.20 -25.71
CA LEU A 378 -11.73 22.33 -24.87
C LEU A 378 -10.22 22.60 -24.93
N ALA A 379 -9.47 21.71 -25.55
CA ALA A 379 -8.02 21.82 -25.65
C ALA A 379 -7.63 23.03 -26.54
N ASP A 380 -6.63 23.76 -26.09
CA ASP A 380 -6.00 24.82 -26.88
C ASP A 380 -5.10 24.21 -27.99
N THR A 381 -4.44 25.07 -28.75
CA THR A 381 -3.54 24.70 -29.86
C THR A 381 -2.38 23.82 -29.43
N ASP A 382 -2.01 23.84 -28.12
CA ASP A 382 -0.96 23.04 -27.54
C ASP A 382 -1.49 21.74 -26.92
N GLY A 383 -2.79 21.46 -27.07
CA GLY A 383 -3.45 20.30 -26.48
C GLY A 383 -3.66 20.39 -24.96
N ARG A 384 -3.69 21.60 -24.40
CA ARG A 384 -3.84 21.86 -22.96
C ARG A 384 -5.25 22.27 -22.61
N VAL A 385 -5.73 21.76 -21.47
CA VAL A 385 -6.99 22.20 -20.86
C VAL A 385 -6.70 22.79 -19.48
N ILE A 386 -7.05 24.05 -19.26
CA ILE A 386 -6.86 24.74 -18.00
C ILE A 386 -8.19 24.87 -17.26
N GLY A 387 -8.29 24.29 -16.09
CA GLY A 387 -9.48 24.40 -15.25
C GLY A 387 -9.45 23.54 -13.99
N SER A 388 -10.32 23.84 -13.03
CA SER A 388 -10.57 22.93 -11.91
C SER A 388 -11.58 21.85 -12.32
N LEU A 389 -11.58 20.69 -11.65
CA LEU A 389 -12.59 19.64 -11.87
C LEU A 389 -14.01 20.18 -11.66
N ASP A 390 -14.20 21.09 -10.70
CA ASP A 390 -15.51 21.75 -10.47
C ASP A 390 -15.92 22.67 -11.61
N ALA A 391 -14.96 23.37 -12.22
CA ALA A 391 -15.22 24.20 -13.38
C ALA A 391 -15.51 23.35 -14.63
N LEU A 392 -14.82 22.24 -14.79
CA LEU A 392 -15.11 21.25 -15.83
C LEU A 392 -16.48 20.62 -15.62
N ALA A 393 -16.82 20.19 -14.40
CA ALA A 393 -18.13 19.62 -14.07
C ALA A 393 -19.28 20.56 -14.44
N ARG A 394 -19.13 21.88 -14.19
CA ARG A 394 -20.13 22.89 -14.56
C ARG A 394 -20.24 23.13 -16.06
N ARG A 395 -19.16 23.00 -16.80
CA ARG A 395 -19.11 23.20 -18.26
C ARG A 395 -19.51 21.97 -19.06
N LEU A 396 -19.48 20.81 -18.41
CA LEU A 396 -19.76 19.54 -19.03
C LEU A 396 -21.07 19.00 -18.45
N PRO A 397 -22.19 19.03 -19.17
CA PRO A 397 -23.45 18.44 -18.73
C PRO A 397 -23.38 16.91 -18.82
N LEU A 398 -22.45 16.32 -18.10
CA LEU A 398 -22.15 14.89 -18.14
C LEU A 398 -22.90 14.08 -17.10
N GLY A 399 -23.83 14.70 -16.36
CA GLY A 399 -24.67 14.00 -15.36
C GLY A 399 -23.89 13.40 -14.18
N GLY A 400 -22.56 13.50 -14.16
CA GLY A 400 -21.70 12.93 -13.13
C GLY A 400 -21.30 13.93 -12.04
N ASP A 401 -21.18 13.43 -10.80
CA ASP A 401 -20.54 14.16 -9.70
C ASP A 401 -19.05 14.44 -10.02
N THR A 402 -18.51 15.55 -9.51
CA THR A 402 -17.08 15.93 -9.60
C THR A 402 -16.14 14.77 -9.24
N ARG A 403 -16.55 13.89 -8.36
CA ARG A 403 -15.79 12.69 -7.97
C ARG A 403 -15.70 11.66 -9.09
N GLN A 404 -16.80 11.41 -9.80
CA GLN A 404 -16.83 10.51 -10.97
C GLN A 404 -16.00 11.08 -12.12
N LEU A 405 -16.04 12.40 -12.34
CA LEU A 405 -15.16 13.07 -13.29
C LEU A 405 -13.69 12.93 -12.89
N GLY A 406 -13.38 13.09 -11.62
CA GLY A 406 -12.02 12.84 -11.10
C GLY A 406 -11.55 11.40 -11.29
N ALA A 407 -12.46 10.43 -11.15
CA ALA A 407 -12.16 9.04 -11.46
C ALA A 407 -11.94 8.81 -12.96
N ALA A 408 -12.76 9.40 -13.82
CA ALA A 408 -12.62 9.31 -15.26
C ALA A 408 -11.29 9.94 -15.74
N VAL A 409 -10.87 11.08 -15.17
CA VAL A 409 -9.54 11.68 -15.41
C VAL A 409 -8.42 10.72 -15.03
N ARG A 410 -8.53 10.03 -13.89
CA ARG A 410 -7.53 9.02 -13.49
C ARG A 410 -7.45 7.85 -14.46
N VAL A 411 -8.59 7.36 -14.92
CA VAL A 411 -8.65 6.28 -15.94
C VAL A 411 -7.96 6.71 -17.22
N LEU A 412 -8.27 7.91 -17.73
CA LEU A 412 -7.63 8.47 -18.94
C LEU A 412 -6.12 8.68 -18.74
N SER A 413 -5.71 9.11 -17.55
CA SER A 413 -4.30 9.29 -17.21
C SER A 413 -3.56 7.94 -17.12
N ALA A 414 -4.16 6.93 -16.51
CA ALA A 414 -3.60 5.59 -16.44
C ALA A 414 -3.48 4.92 -17.82
N ALA A 415 -4.43 5.21 -18.71
CA ALA A 415 -4.39 4.77 -20.10
C ALA A 415 -3.36 5.55 -20.97
N GLY A 416 -2.65 6.54 -20.41
CA GLY A 416 -1.70 7.38 -21.14
C GLY A 416 -2.35 8.34 -22.13
N ALA A 417 -3.68 8.54 -22.06
CA ALA A 417 -4.41 9.45 -22.93
C ALA A 417 -4.20 10.92 -22.54
N LEU A 418 -3.96 11.19 -21.26
CA LEU A 418 -3.67 12.54 -20.75
C LEU A 418 -2.64 12.52 -19.62
N VAL A 419 -2.02 13.67 -19.38
CA VAL A 419 -1.14 13.92 -18.22
C VAL A 419 -1.74 15.01 -17.36
N ASN A 420 -1.80 14.75 -16.07
CA ASN A 420 -2.15 15.74 -15.07
C ASN A 420 -0.87 16.41 -14.56
N GLU A 421 -0.61 17.65 -14.98
CA GLU A 421 0.61 18.39 -14.68
C GLU A 421 0.59 19.14 -13.33
N SER A 422 -0.46 18.99 -12.52
CA SER A 422 -0.60 19.78 -11.29
C SER A 422 -0.17 19.05 -10.03
N PRO A 423 0.88 19.49 -9.36
CA PRO A 423 1.14 19.10 -7.98
C PRO A 423 0.33 20.01 -7.04
N GLY A 424 -0.82 19.57 -6.58
CA GLY A 424 -1.24 19.88 -5.22
C GLY A 424 -2.08 21.12 -4.91
N PHE A 425 -2.66 21.90 -5.83
CA PHE A 425 -3.52 23.04 -5.46
C PHE A 425 -4.79 23.22 -6.32
N GLY A 426 -5.51 22.16 -6.66
CA GLY A 426 -6.82 22.28 -7.30
C GLY A 426 -6.82 22.81 -8.73
N ARG A 427 -5.66 23.00 -9.35
CA ARG A 427 -5.50 23.29 -10.77
C ARG A 427 -4.94 22.06 -11.47
N VAL A 428 -5.65 21.60 -12.50
CA VAL A 428 -5.26 20.44 -13.30
C VAL A 428 -4.80 20.95 -14.65
N TRP A 429 -3.53 20.71 -14.97
CA TRP A 429 -2.99 20.89 -16.32
C TRP A 429 -2.99 19.53 -17.01
N MET A 430 -3.60 19.44 -18.17
CA MET A 430 -3.67 18.20 -18.93
C MET A 430 -3.06 18.41 -20.30
N ARG A 431 -2.12 17.57 -20.68
CA ARG A 431 -1.53 17.53 -22.01
C ARG A 431 -1.86 16.20 -22.68
N LEU A 432 -2.37 16.25 -23.89
CA LEU A 432 -2.55 15.06 -24.71
C LEU A 432 -1.19 14.60 -25.22
N LEU A 433 -0.73 13.42 -24.80
CA LEU A 433 0.61 12.92 -25.15
C LEU A 433 0.60 11.97 -26.35
N ALA A 434 -0.56 11.55 -26.80
CA ALA A 434 -0.68 10.55 -27.85
C ALA A 434 -0.90 11.23 -29.20
N THR A 435 0.10 11.12 -30.07
CA THR A 435 -0.09 11.40 -31.51
C THR A 435 -0.91 10.26 -32.15
N PRO A 436 -1.60 10.51 -33.29
CA PRO A 436 -2.36 9.49 -34.01
C PRO A 436 -1.57 8.23 -34.31
N ASP A 437 -0.32 8.40 -34.71
CA ASP A 437 0.56 7.31 -35.08
C ASP A 437 1.02 6.50 -33.87
N ARG A 438 1.15 7.13 -32.72
CA ARG A 438 1.44 6.43 -31.47
C ARG A 438 0.22 5.64 -30.98
N ILE A 439 -0.98 6.22 -31.07
CA ILE A 439 -2.24 5.52 -30.79
C ILE A 439 -2.41 4.30 -31.69
N ARG A 440 -2.09 4.42 -32.99
CA ARG A 440 -2.16 3.30 -33.94
C ARG A 440 -1.17 2.18 -33.62
N ARG A 441 0.04 2.50 -33.18
CA ARG A 441 1.13 1.53 -32.98
C ARG A 441 1.14 0.91 -31.59
N GLU A 442 0.88 1.67 -30.55
CA GLU A 442 1.14 1.26 -29.17
C GLU A 442 -0.12 1.05 -28.31
N LEU A 443 -1.21 1.76 -28.60
CA LEU A 443 -2.44 1.72 -27.78
C LEU A 443 -3.57 0.90 -28.41
N CYS A 444 -3.42 0.46 -29.65
CA CYS A 444 -4.35 -0.48 -30.26
C CYS A 444 -4.05 -1.90 -29.76
N GLY A 445 -4.64 -2.28 -28.64
CA GLY A 445 -4.78 -3.66 -28.25
C GLY A 445 -5.44 -4.46 -29.39
N HIS A 446 -5.26 -5.78 -29.40
CA HIS A 446 -5.71 -6.69 -30.47
C HIS A 446 -7.23 -6.79 -30.66
N ARG A 447 -8.04 -5.99 -29.94
CA ARG A 447 -9.51 -6.01 -30.00
C ARG A 447 -10.03 -5.00 -31.02
N GLN A 448 -10.84 -5.45 -31.95
CA GLN A 448 -11.47 -4.61 -32.99
C GLN A 448 -12.22 -3.40 -32.41
N ARG A 449 -12.91 -3.58 -31.28
CA ARG A 449 -13.64 -2.53 -30.56
C ARG A 449 -12.75 -1.37 -30.09
N ASP A 450 -11.51 -1.64 -29.68
CA ASP A 450 -10.58 -0.62 -29.22
C ASP A 450 -10.09 0.23 -30.41
N ARG A 451 -9.92 -0.40 -31.58
CA ARG A 451 -9.57 0.29 -32.84
C ARG A 451 -10.70 1.19 -33.32
N ASP A 452 -11.95 0.74 -33.21
CA ASP A 452 -13.11 1.51 -33.68
C ASP A 452 -13.38 2.71 -32.77
N LEU A 453 -13.19 2.55 -31.45
CA LEU A 453 -13.24 3.64 -30.48
C LEU A 453 -12.16 4.69 -30.77
N LEU A 454 -10.92 4.27 -30.95
CA LEU A 454 -9.80 5.16 -31.25
C LEU A 454 -9.97 5.86 -32.60
N ARG A 455 -10.54 5.17 -33.61
CA ARG A 455 -10.91 5.79 -34.89
C ARG A 455 -12.03 6.83 -34.76
N ALA A 456 -13.04 6.57 -33.90
CA ALA A 456 -14.12 7.49 -33.65
C ALA A 456 -13.61 8.75 -32.93
N VAL A 457 -12.77 8.57 -31.90
CA VAL A 457 -12.06 9.67 -31.20
C VAL A 457 -11.22 10.46 -32.18
N TRP A 458 -10.45 9.80 -33.05
CA TRP A 458 -9.61 10.42 -34.07
C TRP A 458 -10.40 11.26 -35.10
N ARG A 459 -11.52 10.75 -35.60
CA ARG A 459 -12.37 11.50 -36.53
C ARG A 459 -12.99 12.74 -35.90
N ALA A 460 -13.21 12.73 -34.58
CA ALA A 460 -13.74 13.88 -33.85
C ALA A 460 -12.67 14.95 -33.56
N VAL A 461 -11.37 14.60 -33.55
CA VAL A 461 -10.25 15.46 -33.11
C VAL A 461 -9.29 15.78 -34.27
N GLY A 462 -9.38 15.06 -35.37
CA GLY A 462 -8.37 14.97 -36.43
C GLY A 462 -7.84 16.30 -37.06
N PRO A 463 -8.58 17.36 -37.23
CA PRO A 463 -8.05 18.61 -37.84
C PRO A 463 -7.30 19.52 -36.86
N ALA A 464 -7.34 19.29 -35.57
CA ALA A 464 -6.76 20.16 -34.55
C ALA A 464 -5.39 19.73 -34.01
N LEU A 465 -4.80 18.65 -34.59
CA LEU A 465 -3.56 18.04 -34.12
C LEU A 465 -2.44 17.99 -35.19
N GLU A 466 -2.58 18.72 -36.32
CA GLU A 466 -1.49 18.96 -37.26
C GLU A 466 -0.73 20.26 -36.93
#